data_741fd9806f9eae70b952b83b187fae3f
#
_entry.id   741fd9806f9eae70b952b83b187fae3f
#
_cell.length_a   1.000
_cell.length_b   1.000
_cell.length_c   1.000
_cell.angle_alpha   90.00
_cell.angle_beta   90.00
_cell.angle_gamma   90.00
#
_symmetry.space_group_name_H-M   'P 1'
#
loop_
_entity.id
_entity.type
_entity.pdbx_description
1 polymer ?
#
loop_
_entity_poly.entity_id
_entity_poly.type
_entity_poly.pdbx_seq_one_letter_code
_entity_poly.pdbx_strand_id
1 'polypeptide(L)'
;MSDTGELSYRPLDEGIHAKFSTMSFRIPPKQNFFVFYEASADKLPSWFVVYATFGGFKERTPEGFRIQIQLPHTIYVLPKQELQKDELVVKVVEYRAGEKKVILRVENTGPSFGRVLETDVTSIKDRATQGGFPIFPFSQRQVEIPWEASGNPSKLQLRLAHFKLEQSVSSTTP
;
A
#
# COMPACT_ATOMS: atom_id res chain seq x y z
N MET A 1 10.69 1.32 -5.10
CA MET A 1 9.33 1.86 -5.26
C MET A 1 9.47 3.33 -5.61
N SER A 2 8.82 3.79 -6.68
CA SER A 2 8.81 5.20 -7.06
C SER A 2 8.02 6.04 -6.05
N ASP A 3 8.14 7.36 -6.11
CA ASP A 3 7.34 8.31 -5.30
C ASP A 3 5.84 8.26 -5.63
N THR A 4 5.47 7.86 -6.85
CA THR A 4 4.10 7.57 -7.27
C THR A 4 3.60 6.21 -6.79
N GLY A 5 4.50 5.36 -6.26
CA GLY A 5 4.20 4.03 -5.75
C GLY A 5 4.24 2.91 -6.77
N GLU A 6 4.74 3.18 -7.95
CA GLU A 6 4.99 2.14 -8.93
C GLU A 6 6.02 1.15 -8.40
N LEU A 7 5.72 -0.14 -8.54
CA LEU A 7 6.56 -1.23 -8.08
C LEU A 7 7.31 -1.83 -9.26
N SER A 8 8.63 -1.93 -9.13
CA SER A 8 9.46 -2.76 -9.99
C SER A 8 9.86 -4.02 -9.23
N TYR A 9 9.78 -5.16 -9.89
CA TYR A 9 10.10 -6.46 -9.29
C TYR A 9 11.43 -6.95 -9.84
N ARG A 10 12.23 -7.53 -8.94
CA ARG A 10 13.51 -8.19 -9.22
C ARG A 10 13.58 -9.51 -8.43
N PRO A 11 14.51 -10.41 -8.73
CA PRO A 11 14.76 -11.58 -7.89
C PRO A 11 14.97 -11.19 -6.43
N LEU A 12 14.66 -12.12 -5.52
CA LEU A 12 14.85 -11.93 -4.08
C LEU A 12 16.30 -11.54 -3.79
N ASP A 13 16.50 -10.51 -3.00
CA ASP A 13 17.82 -10.07 -2.55
C ASP A 13 18.45 -11.12 -1.64
N GLU A 14 19.75 -11.38 -1.78
CA GLU A 14 20.49 -12.36 -0.98
C GLU A 14 20.42 -12.08 0.53
N GLY A 15 20.30 -10.79 0.92
CA GLY A 15 20.11 -10.37 2.31
C GLY A 15 18.71 -10.56 2.87
N ILE A 16 17.75 -11.12 2.11
CA ILE A 16 16.40 -11.43 2.58
C ILE A 16 16.23 -12.94 2.69
N HIS A 17 15.91 -13.41 3.89
CA HIS A 17 15.72 -14.82 4.20
C HIS A 17 14.24 -15.07 4.50
N ALA A 18 13.65 -16.03 3.79
CA ALA A 18 12.26 -16.43 3.99
C ALA A 18 12.15 -17.96 4.02
N LYS A 19 11.44 -18.47 5.02
CA LYS A 19 11.16 -19.88 5.19
C LYS A 19 9.67 -20.10 5.30
N PHE A 20 9.13 -21.02 4.52
CA PHE A 20 7.72 -21.37 4.51
C PHE A 20 7.51 -22.79 5.03
N SER A 21 6.38 -23.02 5.72
CA SER A 21 6.00 -24.35 6.21
C SER A 21 5.78 -25.34 5.07
N THR A 22 5.40 -24.85 3.90
CA THR A 22 5.30 -25.63 2.66
C THR A 22 5.36 -24.71 1.45
N MET A 23 5.91 -25.21 0.34
CA MET A 23 5.93 -24.51 -0.95
C MET A 23 4.90 -25.07 -1.95
N SER A 24 4.20 -26.15 -1.59
CA SER A 24 3.18 -26.77 -2.42
C SER A 24 2.11 -27.42 -1.55
N PHE A 25 0.85 -27.23 -1.90
CA PHE A 25 -0.27 -27.77 -1.15
C PHE A 25 -1.49 -27.95 -2.06
N ARG A 26 -2.45 -28.74 -1.58
CA ARG A 26 -3.74 -28.92 -2.23
C ARG A 26 -4.85 -28.51 -1.27
N ILE A 27 -5.77 -27.68 -1.76
CA ILE A 27 -6.93 -27.26 -0.98
C ILE A 27 -8.17 -27.96 -1.56
N PRO A 28 -8.83 -28.86 -0.79
CA PRO A 28 -10.12 -29.40 -1.17
C PRO A 28 -11.21 -28.31 -1.22
N PRO A 29 -12.28 -28.50 -1.97
CA PRO A 29 -13.39 -27.55 -2.02
C PRO A 29 -13.93 -27.21 -0.62
N LYS A 30 -14.19 -25.92 -0.38
CA LYS A 30 -14.73 -25.37 0.89
C LYS A 30 -13.81 -25.58 2.11
N GLN A 31 -12.54 -25.86 1.91
CA GLN A 31 -11.56 -25.95 3.01
C GLN A 31 -10.56 -24.79 2.96
N ASN A 32 -9.99 -24.48 4.13
CA ASN A 32 -8.91 -23.52 4.28
C ASN A 32 -7.59 -24.27 4.49
N PHE A 33 -6.51 -23.66 4.01
CA PHE A 33 -5.15 -24.13 4.25
C PHE A 33 -4.27 -22.97 4.72
N PHE A 34 -3.52 -23.19 5.79
CA PHE A 34 -2.66 -22.16 6.37
C PHE A 34 -1.20 -22.44 6.03
N VAL A 35 -0.54 -21.46 5.45
CA VAL A 35 0.90 -21.47 5.22
C VAL A 35 1.53 -20.53 6.24
N PHE A 36 2.40 -21.09 7.10
CA PHE A 36 3.18 -20.31 8.06
C PHE A 36 4.52 -19.95 7.43
N TYR A 37 5.03 -18.79 7.78
CA TYR A 37 6.33 -18.33 7.31
C TYR A 37 7.10 -17.58 8.38
N GLU A 38 8.43 -17.63 8.26
CA GLU A 38 9.38 -16.80 8.99
C GLU A 38 10.14 -15.98 7.97
N ALA A 39 10.38 -14.69 8.28
CA ALA A 39 11.12 -13.80 7.41
C ALA A 39 12.10 -12.95 8.22
N SER A 40 13.30 -12.77 7.69
CA SER A 40 14.32 -11.85 8.22
C SER A 40 15.04 -11.16 7.08
N ALA A 41 15.71 -10.06 7.38
CA ALA A 41 16.53 -9.34 6.42
C ALA A 41 17.72 -8.67 7.12
N ASP A 42 18.86 -8.63 6.43
CA ASP A 42 20.11 -8.02 6.93
C ASP A 42 19.98 -6.50 7.05
N LYS A 43 19.15 -5.91 6.21
CA LYS A 43 18.86 -4.47 6.22
C LYS A 43 17.37 -4.23 6.41
N LEU A 44 17.01 -3.30 7.27
CA LEU A 44 15.63 -2.94 7.58
C LEU A 44 15.37 -1.45 7.26
N PRO A 45 14.18 -1.12 6.79
CA PRO A 45 13.10 -2.01 6.40
C PRO A 45 13.38 -2.72 5.07
N SER A 46 12.92 -3.94 4.95
CA SER A 46 12.91 -4.69 3.70
C SER A 46 11.52 -5.19 3.38
N TRP A 47 11.28 -5.53 2.12
CA TRP A 47 10.01 -6.11 1.71
C TRP A 47 10.20 -7.01 0.50
N PHE A 48 9.34 -7.99 0.36
CA PHE A 48 9.29 -8.87 -0.81
C PHE A 48 7.87 -9.34 -1.08
N VAL A 49 7.65 -9.88 -2.28
CA VAL A 49 6.35 -10.39 -2.69
C VAL A 49 6.42 -11.89 -2.86
N VAL A 50 5.44 -12.58 -2.29
CA VAL A 50 5.21 -14.01 -2.49
C VAL A 50 4.00 -14.16 -3.38
N TYR A 51 4.12 -14.99 -4.40
CA TYR A 51 2.99 -15.32 -5.27
C TYR A 51 2.42 -16.68 -4.90
N ALA A 52 1.16 -16.71 -4.45
CA ALA A 52 0.40 -17.94 -4.37
C ALA A 52 -0.15 -18.26 -5.75
N THR A 53 0.34 -19.33 -6.36
CA THR A 53 -0.06 -19.74 -7.70
C THR A 53 -1.05 -20.90 -7.60
N PHE A 54 -2.26 -20.69 -8.09
CA PHE A 54 -3.32 -21.69 -8.15
C PHE A 54 -3.45 -22.21 -9.58
N GLY A 55 -3.37 -23.51 -9.73
CA GLY A 55 -3.50 -24.20 -11.00
C GLY A 55 -4.28 -25.52 -10.84
N GLY A 56 -4.56 -26.20 -11.95
CA GLY A 56 -5.13 -27.53 -11.90
C GLY A 56 -6.64 -27.60 -11.85
N PHE A 57 -7.34 -26.57 -12.31
CA PHE A 57 -8.77 -26.69 -12.61
C PHE A 57 -8.95 -27.81 -13.63
N LYS A 58 -9.74 -28.83 -13.28
CA LYS A 58 -10.00 -30.00 -14.15
C LYS A 58 -10.81 -29.67 -15.39
N GLU A 59 -11.46 -28.52 -15.39
CA GLU A 59 -12.23 -28.07 -16.55
C GLU A 59 -11.27 -27.59 -17.63
N ARG A 60 -11.04 -28.47 -18.60
CA ARG A 60 -10.57 -28.05 -19.91
C ARG A 60 -11.73 -27.31 -20.56
N THR A 61 -11.57 -26.02 -20.82
CA THR A 61 -12.47 -25.38 -21.78
C THR A 61 -12.42 -26.19 -23.07
N PRO A 62 -13.47 -26.24 -23.88
CA PRO A 62 -13.46 -26.95 -25.16
C PRO A 62 -12.27 -26.59 -26.04
N GLU A 63 -11.68 -25.44 -25.84
CA GLU A 63 -10.54 -24.86 -26.57
C GLU A 63 -9.16 -25.19 -25.95
N GLY A 64 -9.10 -25.95 -24.84
CA GLY A 64 -7.84 -26.40 -24.24
C GLY A 64 -7.09 -25.39 -23.40
N PHE A 65 -7.70 -24.29 -23.00
CA PHE A 65 -7.06 -23.28 -22.15
C PHE A 65 -6.82 -23.80 -20.72
N ARG A 66 -5.65 -23.47 -20.18
CA ARG A 66 -5.33 -23.66 -18.75
C ARG A 66 -5.38 -22.30 -18.06
N ILE A 67 -6.23 -22.19 -17.04
CA ILE A 67 -6.27 -21.00 -16.19
C ILE A 67 -5.32 -21.18 -15.02
N GLN A 68 -4.44 -20.22 -14.84
CA GLN A 68 -3.55 -20.10 -13.67
C GLN A 68 -3.80 -18.74 -13.02
N ILE A 69 -4.08 -18.75 -11.73
CA ILE A 69 -4.32 -17.54 -10.95
C ILE A 69 -3.11 -17.33 -10.04
N GLN A 70 -2.54 -16.13 -10.06
CA GLN A 70 -1.47 -15.72 -9.16
C GLN A 70 -1.98 -14.61 -8.24
N LEU A 71 -1.88 -14.83 -6.93
CA LEU A 71 -2.23 -13.85 -5.91
C LEU A 71 -0.96 -13.34 -5.24
N PRO A 72 -0.60 -12.06 -5.42
CA PRO A 72 0.54 -11.46 -4.75
C PRO A 72 0.23 -11.20 -3.27
N HIS A 73 1.20 -11.49 -2.41
CA HIS A 73 1.18 -11.13 -1.00
C HIS A 73 2.49 -10.45 -0.63
N THR A 74 2.42 -9.18 -0.21
CA THR A 74 3.61 -8.42 0.19
C THR A 74 3.92 -8.66 1.66
N ILE A 75 5.15 -9.06 1.93
CA ILE A 75 5.68 -9.25 3.28
C ILE A 75 6.67 -8.13 3.56
N TYR A 76 6.47 -7.44 4.70
CA TYR A 76 7.36 -6.40 5.19
C TYR A 76 8.14 -6.93 6.38
N VAL A 77 9.47 -6.81 6.33
CA VAL A 77 10.38 -7.06 7.45
C VAL A 77 10.78 -5.69 7.99
N LEU A 78 10.23 -5.35 9.16
CA LEU A 78 10.29 -4.00 9.69
C LEU A 78 11.20 -3.91 10.92
N PRO A 79 11.87 -2.76 11.16
CA PRO A 79 12.49 -2.48 12.43
C PRO A 79 11.42 -2.42 13.54
N LYS A 80 11.83 -2.63 14.78
CA LYS A 80 10.94 -2.50 15.94
C LYS A 80 10.54 -1.04 16.22
N GLN A 81 11.31 -0.10 15.70
CA GLN A 81 11.04 1.33 15.88
C GLN A 81 9.87 1.75 14.99
N GLU A 82 8.89 2.40 15.60
CA GLU A 82 7.70 2.91 14.91
C GLU A 82 7.93 4.35 14.43
N LEU A 83 7.27 4.69 13.31
CA LEU A 83 7.26 6.05 12.79
C LEU A 83 6.65 7.02 13.81
N GLN A 84 7.37 8.08 14.12
CA GLN A 84 6.91 9.16 14.98
C GLN A 84 6.18 10.24 14.18
N LYS A 85 5.32 10.99 14.87
CA LYS A 85 4.48 12.01 14.20
C LYS A 85 5.30 13.14 13.57
N ASP A 86 6.40 13.51 14.16
CA ASP A 86 7.33 14.56 13.71
C ASP A 86 8.22 14.12 12.54
N GLU A 87 8.36 12.80 12.32
CA GLU A 87 9.06 12.25 11.15
C GLU A 87 8.20 12.30 9.87
N LEU A 88 6.87 12.48 9.99
CA LEU A 88 5.97 12.49 8.84
C LEU A 88 5.51 13.92 8.52
N VAL A 89 5.95 14.42 7.39
CA VAL A 89 5.66 15.78 6.91
C VAL A 89 4.72 15.73 5.71
N VAL A 90 3.60 16.44 5.81
CA VAL A 90 2.71 16.67 4.67
C VAL A 90 3.24 17.88 3.88
N LYS A 91 3.74 17.66 2.67
CA LYS A 91 4.35 18.70 1.82
C LYS A 91 3.31 19.42 0.97
N VAL A 92 2.37 18.68 0.42
CA VAL A 92 1.35 19.21 -0.50
C VAL A 92 0.01 18.54 -0.22
N VAL A 93 -1.03 19.35 -0.14
CA VAL A 93 -2.42 18.91 -0.24
C VAL A 93 -3.14 19.89 -1.15
N GLU A 94 -3.36 19.49 -2.40
CA GLU A 94 -3.86 20.37 -3.47
C GLU A 94 -5.07 19.72 -4.16
N TYR A 95 -6.15 20.45 -4.28
CA TYR A 95 -7.30 20.02 -5.09
C TYR A 95 -7.20 20.56 -6.51
N ARG A 96 -7.20 19.66 -7.48
CA ARG A 96 -7.24 19.96 -8.92
C ARG A 96 -8.64 19.75 -9.46
N ALA A 97 -9.39 20.85 -9.55
CA ALA A 97 -10.80 20.81 -9.95
C ALA A 97 -11.01 20.21 -11.36
N GLY A 98 -10.15 20.56 -12.32
CA GLY A 98 -10.21 20.03 -13.69
C GLY A 98 -9.97 18.51 -13.80
N GLU A 99 -9.24 17.95 -12.86
CA GLU A 99 -8.92 16.51 -12.80
C GLU A 99 -9.79 15.76 -11.78
N LYS A 100 -10.64 16.47 -11.03
CA LYS A 100 -11.46 15.92 -9.94
C LYS A 100 -10.68 15.04 -8.97
N LYS A 101 -9.52 15.51 -8.52
CA LYS A 101 -8.68 14.79 -7.59
C LYS A 101 -7.95 15.69 -6.61
N VAL A 102 -7.63 15.14 -5.44
CA VAL A 102 -6.74 15.76 -4.47
C VAL A 102 -5.37 15.10 -4.58
N ILE A 103 -4.35 15.91 -4.76
CA ILE A 103 -2.94 15.47 -4.75
C ILE A 103 -2.41 15.61 -3.33
N LEU A 104 -2.00 14.50 -2.76
CA LEU A 104 -1.33 14.43 -1.47
C LEU A 104 0.13 14.08 -1.69
N ARG A 105 1.06 14.85 -1.11
CA ARG A 105 2.48 14.48 -1.04
C ARG A 105 2.92 14.48 0.41
N VAL A 106 3.43 13.34 0.86
CA VAL A 106 3.98 13.15 2.19
C VAL A 106 5.45 12.77 2.10
N GLU A 107 6.21 13.13 3.11
CA GLU A 107 7.62 12.79 3.25
C GLU A 107 7.85 12.19 4.63
N ASN A 108 8.54 11.07 4.67
CA ASN A 108 9.11 10.51 5.88
C ASN A 108 10.56 10.97 5.97
N THR A 109 10.86 11.80 6.96
CA THR A 109 12.19 12.35 7.19
C THR A 109 13.01 11.49 8.15
N GLY A 110 12.39 10.48 8.76
CA GLY A 110 13.02 9.61 9.76
C GLY A 110 13.43 8.23 9.19
N PRO A 111 14.15 7.46 10.03
CA PRO A 111 14.61 6.12 9.68
C PRO A 111 13.53 5.04 9.82
N SER A 112 12.37 5.37 10.40
CA SER A 112 11.31 4.41 10.70
C SER A 112 10.39 4.17 9.50
N PHE A 113 9.94 2.94 9.33
CA PHE A 113 8.89 2.64 8.36
C PHE A 113 7.53 3.05 8.90
N GLY A 114 6.70 3.66 8.05
CA GLY A 114 5.33 4.00 8.37
C GLY A 114 4.32 3.41 7.40
N ARG A 115 3.07 3.32 7.86
CA ARG A 115 1.92 2.98 7.02
C ARG A 115 0.75 3.87 7.36
N VAL A 116 0.30 4.63 6.38
CA VAL A 116 -1.02 5.24 6.43
C VAL A 116 -2.04 4.11 6.28
N LEU A 117 -2.99 4.02 7.18
CA LEU A 117 -4.04 3.01 7.16
C LEU A 117 -5.23 3.47 6.32
N GLU A 118 -5.49 4.77 6.36
CA GLU A 118 -6.63 5.38 5.69
C GLU A 118 -6.37 6.86 5.47
N THR A 119 -6.86 7.37 4.36
CA THR A 119 -6.82 8.79 4.01
C THR A 119 -8.25 9.26 3.76
N ASP A 120 -8.68 10.24 4.52
CA ASP A 120 -9.99 10.86 4.37
C ASP A 120 -9.86 12.28 3.83
N VAL A 121 -10.62 12.57 2.81
CA VAL A 121 -10.81 13.93 2.30
C VAL A 121 -12.26 14.33 2.56
N THR A 122 -12.49 15.51 3.14
CA THR A 122 -13.83 15.98 3.50
C THR A 122 -14.11 17.39 3.01
N SER A 123 -15.36 17.66 2.69
CA SER A 123 -15.96 18.98 2.55
C SER A 123 -17.00 19.17 3.66
N ILE A 124 -17.82 20.21 3.57
CA ILE A 124 -18.94 20.44 4.51
C ILE A 124 -19.98 19.31 4.44
N LYS A 125 -20.18 18.70 3.26
CA LYS A 125 -21.25 17.72 3.03
C LYS A 125 -20.78 16.37 2.57
N ASP A 126 -19.57 16.30 1.99
CA ASP A 126 -19.08 15.13 1.30
C ASP A 126 -17.80 14.59 1.92
N ARG A 127 -17.56 13.29 1.72
CA ARG A 127 -16.34 12.58 2.16
C ARG A 127 -15.91 11.61 1.08
N ALA A 128 -14.61 11.56 0.83
CA ALA A 128 -13.95 10.52 0.05
C ALA A 128 -12.89 9.83 0.91
N THR A 129 -12.84 8.51 0.85
CA THR A 129 -11.88 7.69 1.59
C THR A 129 -11.02 6.92 0.61
N GLN A 130 -9.72 7.02 0.78
CA GLN A 130 -8.71 6.26 0.04
C GLN A 130 -8.05 5.26 0.96
N GLY A 131 -7.78 4.06 0.43
CA GLY A 131 -7.05 3.00 1.13
C GLY A 131 -5.64 3.41 1.53
N GLY A 132 -5.07 2.67 2.48
CA GLY A 132 -3.77 2.96 3.03
C GLY A 132 -2.60 2.67 2.08
N PHE A 133 -1.44 3.25 2.39
CA PHE A 133 -0.21 3.09 1.63
C PHE A 133 1.03 3.09 2.54
N PRO A 134 2.13 2.42 2.13
CA PRO A 134 3.39 2.44 2.88
C PRO A 134 4.15 3.74 2.64
N ILE A 135 4.92 4.15 3.64
CA ILE A 135 5.89 5.25 3.57
C ILE A 135 7.22 4.73 4.09
N PHE A 136 8.20 4.65 3.20
CA PHE A 136 9.52 4.15 3.54
C PHE A 136 10.39 5.23 4.20
N PRO A 137 11.43 4.85 4.96
CA PRO A 137 12.37 5.78 5.53
C PRO A 137 12.98 6.71 4.49
N PHE A 138 13.16 7.97 4.85
CA PHE A 138 13.79 8.99 4.02
C PHE A 138 13.23 9.07 2.59
N SER A 139 11.91 8.85 2.45
CA SER A 139 11.26 8.83 1.14
C SER A 139 10.04 9.73 1.09
N GLN A 140 9.69 10.10 -0.13
CA GLN A 140 8.45 10.81 -0.43
C GLN A 140 7.44 9.86 -1.07
N ARG A 141 6.16 10.15 -0.82
CA ARG A 141 5.04 9.46 -1.44
C ARG A 141 4.03 10.45 -1.95
N GLN A 142 3.67 10.34 -3.23
CA GLN A 142 2.54 11.04 -3.82
C GLN A 142 1.36 10.09 -3.96
N VAL A 143 0.18 10.55 -3.59
CA VAL A 143 -1.08 9.81 -3.69
C VAL A 143 -2.12 10.72 -4.34
N GLU A 144 -2.86 10.17 -5.27
CA GLU A 144 -3.99 10.83 -5.93
C GLU A 144 -5.28 10.26 -5.37
N ILE A 145 -6.14 11.12 -4.88
CA ILE A 145 -7.41 10.75 -4.24
C ILE A 145 -8.54 11.29 -5.11
N PRO A 146 -9.33 10.43 -5.77
CA PRO A 146 -10.49 10.87 -6.55
C PRO A 146 -11.46 11.65 -5.68
N TRP A 147 -11.99 12.77 -6.23
CA TRP A 147 -12.99 13.60 -5.60
C TRP A 147 -14.15 13.86 -6.55
N GLU A 148 -15.18 13.02 -6.43
CA GLU A 148 -16.37 13.05 -7.31
C GLU A 148 -17.46 14.03 -6.84
N ALA A 149 -17.29 14.62 -5.65
CA ALA A 149 -18.29 15.51 -5.07
C ALA A 149 -18.34 16.86 -5.80
N SER A 150 -19.52 17.52 -5.71
CA SER A 150 -19.76 18.82 -6.35
C SER A 150 -19.09 19.99 -5.65
N GLY A 151 -18.81 19.86 -4.35
CA GLY A 151 -18.16 20.90 -3.53
C GLY A 151 -16.64 20.73 -3.47
N ASN A 152 -15.93 21.84 -3.20
CA ASN A 152 -14.49 21.77 -3.01
C ASN A 152 -14.16 21.06 -1.68
N PRO A 153 -13.16 20.18 -1.67
CA PRO A 153 -12.67 19.60 -0.44
C PRO A 153 -11.98 20.66 0.43
N SER A 154 -12.10 20.56 1.73
CA SER A 154 -11.55 21.55 2.67
C SER A 154 -10.51 20.95 3.63
N LYS A 155 -10.62 19.68 3.93
CA LYS A 155 -9.78 19.01 4.93
C LYS A 155 -9.35 17.64 4.46
N LEU A 156 -8.11 17.29 4.77
CA LEU A 156 -7.53 15.94 4.60
C LEU A 156 -7.09 15.42 5.96
N GLN A 157 -7.40 14.17 6.25
CA GLN A 157 -6.94 13.45 7.44
C GLN A 157 -6.22 12.17 7.01
N LEU A 158 -5.02 11.96 7.58
CA LEU A 158 -4.27 10.71 7.48
C LEU A 158 -4.38 9.98 8.81
N ARG A 159 -4.81 8.72 8.77
CA ARG A 159 -4.85 7.84 9.94
C ARG A 159 -3.70 6.84 9.87
N LEU A 160 -2.87 6.84 10.89
CA LEU A 160 -1.82 5.86 11.11
C LEU A 160 -2.19 5.01 12.34
N ALA A 161 -1.33 4.04 12.72
CA ALA A 161 -1.62 3.14 13.84
C ALA A 161 -1.76 3.89 15.18
N HIS A 162 -0.87 4.87 15.43
CA HIS A 162 -0.74 5.52 16.73
C HIS A 162 -1.07 7.02 16.72
N PHE A 163 -1.24 7.63 15.54
CA PHE A 163 -1.57 9.06 15.44
C PHE A 163 -2.38 9.39 14.19
N LYS A 164 -2.90 10.61 14.16
CA LYS A 164 -3.55 11.21 13.01
C LYS A 164 -2.88 12.52 12.65
N LEU A 165 -2.84 12.81 11.35
CA LEU A 165 -2.45 14.10 10.81
C LEU A 165 -3.64 14.71 10.08
N GLU A 166 -3.84 16.02 10.27
CA GLU A 166 -4.88 16.78 9.61
C GLU A 166 -4.25 17.98 8.90
N GLN A 167 -4.72 18.23 7.70
CA GLN A 167 -4.28 19.35 6.86
C GLN A 167 -5.47 19.98 6.12
N SER A 168 -5.38 21.28 5.90
CA SER A 168 -6.29 21.97 5.00
C SER A 168 -5.95 21.68 3.54
N VAL A 169 -6.95 21.54 2.71
CA VAL A 169 -6.78 21.36 1.27
C VAL A 169 -6.72 22.73 0.61
N SER A 170 -5.65 22.99 -0.13
CA SER A 170 -5.53 24.18 -0.99
C SER A 170 -6.21 23.90 -2.33
N SER A 171 -6.96 24.86 -2.85
CA SER A 171 -7.55 24.77 -4.18
C SER A 171 -6.68 25.53 -5.16
N THR A 172 -6.17 24.86 -6.19
CA THR A 172 -5.59 25.57 -7.32
C THR A 172 -6.71 25.89 -8.29
N THR A 173 -7.02 27.17 -8.40
CA THR A 173 -7.88 27.67 -9.49
C THR A 173 -7.03 27.66 -10.76
N PRO A 174 -7.55 27.18 -11.88
CA PRO A 174 -6.84 27.15 -13.16
C PRO A 174 -6.51 28.55 -13.67
#